data_9824d3570082c6c30e4a31e04dfce474
#
_entry.id   9824d3570082c6c30e4a31e04dfce474
#
_cell.length_a   1.000
_cell.length_b   1.000
_cell.length_c   1.000
_cell.angle_alpha   90.00
_cell.angle_beta   90.00
_cell.angle_gamma   90.00
#
_symmetry.space_group_name_H-M   'P 1'
#
loop_
_entity.id
_entity.type
_entity.pdbx_description
1 polymer ?
#
loop_
_entity_poly.entity_id
_entity_poly.type
_entity_poly.pdbx_seq_one_letter_code
_entity_poly.pdbx_strand_id
1 'polypeptide(L)' 'MAPLNARFGRTVRSLRSKAGYSQESFADAIHVHRTYMGTLERGNGNPTLEMIVRNAKGLELSLSELFQAVEKDTG' A
#
# COMPACT_ATOMS: atom_id res chain seq x y z
N MET A 1 -17.55 -7.81 4.07
CA MET A 1 -16.22 -7.20 4.30
C MET A 1 -15.24 -7.74 3.29
N ALA A 2 -14.45 -6.88 2.66
CA ALA A 2 -13.45 -7.32 1.70
C ALA A 2 -12.29 -8.05 2.40
N PRO A 3 -11.61 -8.96 1.70
CA PRO A 3 -10.42 -9.61 2.26
C PRO A 3 -9.36 -8.59 2.67
N LEU A 4 -8.53 -8.97 3.63
CA LEU A 4 -7.49 -8.09 4.16
C LEU A 4 -6.57 -7.56 3.07
N ASN A 5 -6.16 -8.40 2.14
CA ASN A 5 -5.27 -7.97 1.06
C ASN A 5 -5.92 -6.90 0.18
N ALA A 6 -7.21 -7.02 -0.11
CA ALA A 6 -7.93 -6.02 -0.89
C ALA A 6 -8.03 -4.69 -0.12
N ARG A 7 -8.30 -4.77 1.17
CA ARG A 7 -8.38 -3.58 2.02
C ARG A 7 -7.02 -2.88 2.12
N PHE A 8 -5.96 -3.68 2.28
CA PHE A 8 -4.60 -3.14 2.32
C PHE A 8 -4.26 -2.44 1.01
N GLY A 9 -4.54 -3.09 -0.11
CA GLY A 9 -4.26 -2.52 -1.43
C GLY A 9 -5.00 -1.22 -1.68
N ARG A 10 -6.30 -1.15 -1.33
CA ARG A 10 -7.08 0.07 -1.47
C ARG A 10 -6.54 1.20 -0.60
N THR A 11 -6.16 0.86 0.62
CA THR A 11 -5.61 1.85 1.55
C THR A 11 -4.31 2.44 1.02
N VAL A 12 -3.41 1.57 0.55
CA VAL A 12 -2.14 2.03 -0.03
C VAL A 12 -2.41 2.92 -1.24
N ARG A 13 -3.30 2.51 -2.12
CA ARG A 13 -3.65 3.32 -3.30
C ARG A 13 -4.17 4.70 -2.92
N SER A 14 -5.07 4.76 -1.95
CA SER A 14 -5.64 6.01 -1.49
C SER A 14 -4.57 6.93 -0.90
N LEU A 15 -3.74 6.38 -0.02
CA LEU A 15 -2.68 7.17 0.64
C LEU A 15 -1.62 7.61 -0.36
N ARG A 16 -1.24 6.74 -1.29
CA ARG A 16 -0.30 7.06 -2.35
C ARG A 16 -0.81 8.23 -3.20
N SER A 17 -2.07 8.14 -3.62
CA SER A 17 -2.68 9.16 -4.45
C SER A 17 -2.76 10.51 -3.72
N LYS A 18 -3.14 10.48 -2.45
CA LYS A 18 -3.19 11.69 -1.61
C LYS A 18 -1.81 12.31 -1.42
N ALA A 19 -0.77 11.50 -1.40
CA ALA A 19 0.59 11.97 -1.27
C ALA A 19 1.17 12.52 -2.59
N GLY A 20 0.39 12.43 -3.67
CA GLY A 20 0.81 12.98 -4.96
C GLY A 20 1.62 12.05 -5.84
N TYR A 21 1.73 10.77 -5.47
CA TYR A 21 2.47 9.80 -6.26
C TYR A 21 1.59 9.10 -7.30
N SER A 22 2.14 8.90 -8.50
CA SER A 22 1.61 7.91 -9.41
C SER A 22 2.05 6.53 -8.92
N GLN A 23 1.45 5.48 -9.46
CA GLN A 23 1.86 4.12 -9.12
C GLN A 23 3.34 3.89 -9.46
N GLU A 24 3.77 4.36 -10.63
CA GLU A 24 5.15 4.21 -11.07
C GLU A 24 6.14 5.01 -10.21
N SER A 25 5.83 6.27 -9.94
CA SER A 25 6.73 7.11 -9.13
C SER A 25 6.84 6.60 -7.70
N PHE A 26 5.77 6.06 -7.15
CA PHE A 26 5.80 5.48 -5.81
C PHE A 26 6.64 4.20 -5.79
N ALA A 27 6.45 3.34 -6.79
CA ALA A 27 7.25 2.12 -6.91
C ALA A 27 8.74 2.46 -6.98
N ASP A 28 9.11 3.46 -7.76
CA ASP A 28 10.49 3.93 -7.84
C ASP A 28 10.99 4.41 -6.48
N ALA A 29 10.18 5.17 -5.77
CA ALA A 29 10.56 5.73 -4.47
C ALA A 29 10.85 4.66 -3.43
N ILE A 30 10.14 3.54 -3.48
CA ILE A 30 10.32 2.45 -2.50
C ILE A 30 11.12 1.28 -3.07
N HIS A 31 11.70 1.46 -4.27
CA HIS A 31 12.58 0.47 -4.91
C HIS A 31 11.90 -0.88 -5.18
N VAL A 32 10.69 -0.82 -5.72
CA VAL A 32 9.98 -2.01 -6.17
C VAL A 32 9.54 -1.82 -7.62
N HIS A 33 9.22 -2.90 -8.29
CA HIS A 33 8.73 -2.83 -9.66
C HIS A 33 7.29 -2.32 -9.66
N ARG A 34 6.93 -1.49 -10.66
CA ARG A 34 5.56 -0.96 -10.71
C ARG A 34 4.50 -2.05 -10.89
N THR A 35 4.86 -3.16 -11.54
CA THR A 35 3.96 -4.30 -11.68
C THR A 35 3.57 -4.84 -10.31
N TYR A 36 4.54 -4.86 -9.38
CA TYR A 36 4.28 -5.24 -8.00
C TYR A 36 3.25 -4.32 -7.35
N MET A 37 3.41 -3.00 -7.54
CA MET A 37 2.45 -2.05 -6.96
C MET A 37 1.05 -2.25 -7.53
N GLY A 38 0.93 -2.50 -8.82
CA GLY A 38 -0.36 -2.78 -9.41
C GLY A 38 -1.01 -4.02 -8.82
N THR A 39 -0.24 -5.08 -8.66
CA THR A 39 -0.72 -6.33 -8.04
C THR A 39 -1.17 -6.09 -6.60
N LEU A 40 -0.36 -5.37 -5.83
CA LEU A 40 -0.67 -5.06 -4.44
C LEU A 40 -1.97 -4.27 -4.32
N GLU A 41 -2.12 -3.23 -5.13
CA GLU A 41 -3.28 -2.34 -5.04
C GLU A 41 -4.57 -3.00 -5.49
N ARG A 42 -4.48 -4.04 -6.32
CA ARG A 42 -5.66 -4.83 -6.71
C ARG A 42 -6.03 -5.89 -5.68
N GLY A 43 -5.24 -6.02 -4.61
CA GLY A 43 -5.49 -7.01 -3.56
C GLY A 43 -5.05 -8.40 -3.92
N ASN A 44 -4.17 -8.55 -4.91
CA ASN A 44 -3.65 -9.84 -5.33
C ASN A 44 -2.29 -10.10 -4.66
N GLY A 45 -2.06 -11.36 -4.31
CA GLY A 45 -0.82 -11.76 -3.66
C GLY A 45 -0.78 -11.38 -2.18
N ASN A 46 0.28 -11.79 -1.52
CA ASN A 46 0.49 -11.52 -0.10
C ASN A 46 1.79 -10.74 0.06
N PRO A 47 1.73 -9.47 0.45
CA PRO A 47 2.96 -8.71 0.65
C PRO A 47 3.75 -9.27 1.83
N THR A 48 5.07 -9.29 1.69
CA THR A 48 5.95 -9.67 2.79
C THR A 48 6.00 -8.53 3.80
N LEU A 49 6.47 -8.84 5.02
CA LEU A 49 6.67 -7.79 6.02
C LEU A 49 7.62 -6.71 5.51
N GLU A 50 8.67 -7.11 4.78
CA GLU A 50 9.60 -6.14 4.20
C GLU A 50 8.89 -5.18 3.26
N MET A 51 8.00 -5.70 2.41
CA MET A 51 7.25 -4.85 1.48
C MET A 51 6.27 -3.93 2.20
N ILE A 52 5.64 -4.42 3.26
CA ILE A 52 4.77 -3.59 4.08
C ILE A 52 5.57 -2.43 4.69
N VAL A 53 6.77 -2.73 5.21
CA VAL A 53 7.63 -1.69 5.77
C VAL A 53 8.03 -0.67 4.70
N ARG A 54 8.37 -1.12 3.50
CA ARG A 54 8.73 -0.22 2.40
C ARG A 54 7.57 0.71 2.04
N ASN A 55 6.36 0.16 1.99
CA ASN A 55 5.16 0.96 1.71
C ASN A 55 4.94 2.01 2.79
N ALA A 56 5.03 1.62 4.06
CA ALA A 56 4.87 2.55 5.17
C ALA A 56 5.89 3.69 5.10
N LYS A 57 7.15 3.35 4.86
CA LYS A 57 8.22 4.36 4.75
C LYS A 57 7.98 5.32 3.59
N GLY A 58 7.58 4.79 2.44
CA GLY A 58 7.29 5.63 1.28
C GLY A 58 6.13 6.59 1.53
N LEU A 59 5.18 6.18 2.35
CA LEU A 59 4.04 7.00 2.74
C LEU A 59 4.34 7.88 3.95
N GLU A 60 5.53 7.77 4.52
CA GLU A 60 5.97 8.50 5.71
C GLU A 60 5.08 8.19 6.92
N LEU A 61 4.68 6.93 7.05
CA LEU A 61 3.85 6.45 8.14
C LEU A 61 4.59 5.39 8.94
N SER A 62 4.24 5.28 10.21
CA SER A 62 4.63 4.11 11.00
C SER A 62 3.77 2.92 10.56
N LEU A 63 4.21 1.71 10.89
CA LEU A 63 3.40 0.52 10.64
C LEU A 63 2.05 0.62 11.34
N SER A 64 2.06 1.13 12.56
CA SER A 64 0.86 1.33 13.35
C SER A 64 -0.13 2.24 12.62
N GLU A 65 0.34 3.37 12.11
CA GLU A 65 -0.49 4.31 11.38
C GLU A 65 -1.06 3.71 10.10
N LEU A 66 -0.21 2.98 9.36
CA LEU A 66 -0.66 2.31 8.14
C LEU A 66 -1.76 1.31 8.43
N PHE A 67 -1.59 0.46 9.44
CA PHE A 67 -2.58 -0.55 9.77
C PHE A 67 -3.85 0.05 10.37
N GLN A 68 -3.75 1.17 11.09
CA GLN A 68 -4.94 1.88 11.53
C GLN A 68 -5.78 2.32 10.32
N ALA A 69 -5.12 2.83 9.29
CA ALA A 69 -5.82 3.22 8.06
C ALA A 69 -6.47 2.01 7.38
N VAL A 70 -5.76 0.87 7.35
CA VAL A 70 -6.32 -0.37 6.79
C VAL A 70 -7.55 -0.80 7.58
N GLU A 71 -7.49 -0.73 8.89
CA GLU A 71 -8.60 -1.14 9.74
C GLU A 71 -9.83 -0.25 9.59
N LYS A 72 -9.64 1.00 9.21
CA LYS A 72 -10.76 1.92 8.96
C LYS A 72 -11.45 1.64 7.63
N ASP A 73 -10.82 0.91 6.73
CA ASP A 73 -11.42 0.51 5.47
C ASP A 73 -12.32 -0.70 5.71
N THR A 74 -13.62 -0.46 5.77
CA THR A 74 -14.61 -1.50 6.05
C THR A 74 -15.36 -1.96 4.80
N GLY A 75 -15.07 -1.35 3.69
CA GLY A 75 -15.70 -1.68 2.41
C GLY A 75 -15.14 -2.94 1.77
#